data_edd567d1e570842be8c6ab247b743802
#
_entry.id   edd567d1e570842be8c6ab247b743802
#
_cell.length_a   1.000
_cell.length_b   1.000
_cell.length_c   1.000
_cell.angle_alpha   90.00
_cell.angle_beta   90.00
_cell.angle_gamma   90.00
#
_symmetry.space_group_name_H-M   'P 1'
#
loop_
_entity.id
_entity.type
_entity.pdbx_description
1 polymer ?
#
loop_
_entity_poly.entity_id
_entity_poly.type
_entity_poly.pdbx_seq_one_letter_code
_entity_poly.pdbx_strand_id
1 'polypeptide(L)'
;MSAKALSTWCRGRLDELLGDVSMLVHHETPSTGKALLDDAADSILAWLRERLGEPTEVVRHEHAEHGDLLEVTYAGTTAAPVLLVGHYDTVWPAGTVDRWPFAVREDGTATGPGVYDMKTGLVTGVWAVLALREAGLPCPAVRFMFNGDEELGSPMSRPHIERAAPDCRATLVLEPGVGWDVKAERKGVGIFTITTRGVEAHSGNDPTGGASAIHALADIIHRIYREADLDRGTSINVGTISGGTARNVIAGEATCLIDVRVAEQSEVERIDAVFADLAAADPRVQVQVEGRWSRPPMRLTPVSRELFELADEVAASVRAPLEPISVGGGSDANFVSALGFPVLDGLGASGEGAHALHEHVIVDRIPDRVALVAGILTELAEGQSGGRA
;
A
#
# COMPACT_ATOMS: atom_id res chain seq x y z
N MET A 1 22.81 17.47 -14.62
CA MET A 1 22.64 16.22 -15.43
C MET A 1 21.16 16.09 -15.71
N SER A 2 20.71 15.75 -16.93
CA SER A 2 19.28 15.56 -17.18
C SER A 2 18.77 14.25 -16.57
N ALA A 3 17.44 14.13 -16.34
CA ALA A 3 16.86 12.87 -15.85
C ALA A 3 17.17 11.68 -16.76
N LYS A 4 17.22 11.88 -18.07
CA LYS A 4 17.68 10.84 -19.04
C LYS A 4 19.14 10.41 -18.82
N ALA A 5 20.02 11.32 -18.40
CA ALA A 5 21.41 10.98 -18.09
C ALA A 5 21.52 10.19 -16.76
N LEU A 6 20.60 10.44 -15.80
CA LEU A 6 20.47 9.62 -14.57
C LEU A 6 20.06 8.19 -14.91
N SER A 7 19.07 7.99 -15.82
CA SER A 7 18.71 6.64 -16.29
C SER A 7 19.91 5.93 -16.91
N THR A 8 20.72 6.64 -17.73
CA THR A 8 21.94 6.06 -18.33
C THR A 8 22.98 5.68 -17.26
N TRP A 9 23.15 6.53 -16.24
CA TRP A 9 24.03 6.24 -15.11
C TRP A 9 23.60 4.98 -14.35
N CYS A 10 22.29 4.81 -14.08
CA CYS A 10 21.72 3.62 -13.46
C CYS A 10 21.92 2.37 -14.33
N ARG A 11 21.72 2.49 -15.66
CA ARG A 11 21.96 1.36 -16.59
C ARG A 11 23.39 0.85 -16.55
N GLY A 12 24.36 1.75 -16.39
CA GLY A 12 25.78 1.38 -16.20
C GLY A 12 26.09 0.65 -14.90
N ARG A 13 25.12 0.59 -13.97
CA ARG A 13 25.24 -0.06 -12.64
C ARG A 13 24.10 -1.08 -12.40
N LEU A 14 23.51 -1.57 -13.47
CA LEU A 14 22.31 -2.44 -13.37
C LEU A 14 22.58 -3.69 -12.54
N ASP A 15 23.76 -4.28 -12.64
CA ASP A 15 24.12 -5.48 -11.88
C ASP A 15 24.18 -5.19 -10.36
N GLU A 16 24.69 -4.02 -9.97
CA GLU A 16 24.69 -3.61 -8.55
C GLU A 16 23.27 -3.37 -8.04
N LEU A 17 22.45 -2.69 -8.84
CA LEU A 17 21.05 -2.43 -8.52
C LEU A 17 20.25 -3.73 -8.37
N LEU A 18 20.42 -4.67 -9.30
CA LEU A 18 19.80 -6.00 -9.23
C LEU A 18 20.35 -6.83 -8.06
N GLY A 19 21.62 -6.62 -7.67
CA GLY A 19 22.19 -7.17 -6.46
C GLY A 19 21.45 -6.73 -5.20
N ASP A 20 21.09 -5.45 -5.11
CA ASP A 20 20.29 -4.91 -3.99
C ASP A 20 18.86 -5.48 -3.99
N VAL A 21 18.22 -5.56 -5.15
CA VAL A 21 16.90 -6.21 -5.27
C VAL A 21 16.97 -7.68 -4.83
N SER A 22 18.00 -8.40 -5.31
CA SER A 22 18.22 -9.80 -4.92
C SER A 22 18.41 -9.96 -3.42
N MET A 23 19.20 -9.09 -2.80
CA MET A 23 19.44 -9.09 -1.36
C MET A 23 18.10 -8.93 -0.60
N LEU A 24 17.28 -7.94 -0.96
CA LEU A 24 15.98 -7.73 -0.32
C LEU A 24 15.01 -8.91 -0.55
N VAL A 25 15.00 -9.51 -1.74
CA VAL A 25 14.14 -10.67 -2.04
C VAL A 25 14.54 -11.89 -1.20
N HIS A 26 15.84 -12.12 -0.97
CA HIS A 26 16.31 -13.24 -0.16
C HIS A 26 16.10 -13.06 1.35
N HIS A 27 15.88 -11.83 1.83
CA HIS A 27 15.31 -11.61 3.16
C HIS A 27 13.81 -11.87 3.10
N GLU A 28 13.38 -13.07 3.51
CA GLU A 28 11.95 -13.40 3.56
C GLU A 28 11.26 -12.58 4.65
N THR A 29 10.18 -11.91 4.29
CA THR A 29 9.50 -10.93 5.14
C THR A 29 7.99 -11.17 5.16
N PRO A 30 7.52 -12.38 5.55
CA PRO A 30 6.09 -12.60 5.72
C PRO A 30 5.51 -11.65 6.75
N SER A 31 4.40 -10.96 6.45
CA SER A 31 3.81 -9.92 7.32
C SER A 31 3.49 -10.39 8.73
N THR A 32 3.32 -11.71 8.93
CA THR A 32 3.10 -12.35 10.24
C THR A 32 4.38 -12.91 10.87
N GLY A 33 5.54 -12.74 10.24
CA GLY A 33 6.81 -13.32 10.66
C GLY A 33 7.72 -12.35 11.40
N LYS A 34 7.33 -11.86 12.58
CA LYS A 34 8.01 -10.81 13.35
C LYS A 34 9.54 -10.93 13.37
N ALA A 35 10.08 -12.10 13.69
CA ALA A 35 11.54 -12.29 13.77
C ALA A 35 12.26 -12.10 12.42
N LEU A 36 11.64 -12.54 11.32
CA LEU A 36 12.18 -12.34 9.96
C LEU A 36 12.07 -10.88 9.53
N LEU A 37 11.00 -10.21 9.92
CA LEU A 37 10.81 -8.79 9.64
C LEU A 37 11.84 -7.94 10.40
N ASP A 38 12.16 -8.29 11.64
CA ASP A 38 13.16 -7.57 12.43
C ASP A 38 14.58 -7.75 11.88
N ASP A 39 14.94 -8.96 11.45
CA ASP A 39 16.21 -9.25 10.78
C ASP A 39 16.33 -8.50 9.45
N ALA A 40 15.24 -8.45 8.68
CA ALA A 40 15.18 -7.65 7.46
C ALA A 40 15.33 -6.15 7.72
N ALA A 41 14.71 -5.62 8.79
CA ALA A 41 14.85 -4.22 9.17
C ALA A 41 16.30 -3.86 9.51
N ASP A 42 17.01 -4.73 10.24
CA ASP A 42 18.45 -4.55 10.53
C ASP A 42 19.27 -4.54 9.23
N SER A 43 18.98 -5.47 8.32
CA SER A 43 19.66 -5.57 7.02
C SER A 43 19.38 -4.36 6.12
N ILE A 44 18.14 -3.86 6.10
CA ILE A 44 17.75 -2.64 5.38
C ILE A 44 18.50 -1.42 5.92
N LEU A 45 18.60 -1.28 7.24
CA LEU A 45 19.34 -0.16 7.84
C LEU A 45 20.86 -0.24 7.51
N ALA A 46 21.44 -1.43 7.52
CA ALA A 46 22.83 -1.64 7.12
C ALA A 46 23.03 -1.29 5.62
N TRP A 47 22.14 -1.74 4.76
CA TRP A 47 22.14 -1.42 3.33
C TRP A 47 21.99 0.09 3.04
N LEU A 48 21.10 0.79 3.76
CA LEU A 48 20.97 2.24 3.65
C LEU A 48 22.29 2.96 3.99
N ARG A 49 23.00 2.51 5.04
CA ARG A 49 24.30 3.05 5.42
C ARG A 49 25.37 2.76 4.37
N GLU A 50 25.37 1.56 3.82
CA GLU A 50 26.30 1.19 2.74
C GLU A 50 26.13 2.06 1.49
N ARG A 51 24.88 2.30 1.07
CA ARG A 51 24.57 3.04 -0.15
C ARG A 51 24.62 4.55 0.02
N LEU A 52 24.14 5.07 1.14
CA LEU A 52 23.95 6.51 1.35
C LEU A 52 24.84 7.11 2.46
N GLY A 53 25.69 6.29 3.10
CA GLY A 53 26.49 6.73 4.25
C GLY A 53 25.64 6.86 5.53
N GLU A 54 26.21 7.47 6.56
CA GLU A 54 25.50 7.62 7.85
C GLU A 54 24.32 8.60 7.72
N PRO A 55 23.12 8.20 8.17
CA PRO A 55 21.96 9.08 8.22
C PRO A 55 22.12 10.15 9.30
N THR A 56 21.38 11.24 9.19
CA THR A 56 21.33 12.30 10.21
C THR A 56 20.47 11.89 11.41
N GLU A 57 19.50 11.03 11.18
CA GLU A 57 18.62 10.52 12.22
C GLU A 57 18.12 9.13 11.85
N VAL A 58 18.02 8.25 12.84
CA VAL A 58 17.40 6.93 12.74
C VAL A 58 16.45 6.76 13.92
N VAL A 59 15.19 6.50 13.62
CA VAL A 59 14.20 6.10 14.62
C VAL A 59 13.62 4.75 14.21
N ARG A 60 13.74 3.76 15.06
CA ARG A 60 13.08 2.46 14.90
C ARG A 60 11.87 2.42 15.81
N HIS A 61 10.69 2.33 15.23
CA HIS A 61 9.43 2.19 15.95
C HIS A 61 9.16 0.69 16.10
N GLU A 62 9.57 0.16 17.26
CA GLU A 62 9.44 -1.26 17.57
C GLU A 62 7.99 -1.65 17.88
N HIS A 63 7.57 -2.84 17.46
CA HIS A 63 6.28 -3.42 17.78
C HIS A 63 6.41 -4.89 18.22
N ALA A 64 5.53 -5.34 19.14
CA ALA A 64 5.64 -6.69 19.67
C ALA A 64 5.16 -7.80 18.71
N GLU A 65 4.21 -7.49 17.82
CA GLU A 65 3.50 -8.48 16.97
C GLU A 65 3.71 -8.25 15.48
N HIS A 66 4.00 -7.02 15.04
CA HIS A 66 4.18 -6.64 13.63
C HIS A 66 5.65 -6.29 13.35
N GLY A 67 6.00 -6.19 12.07
CA GLY A 67 7.29 -5.67 11.65
C GLY A 67 7.50 -4.24 12.15
N ASP A 68 8.75 -3.90 12.47
CA ASP A 68 9.09 -2.56 12.92
C ASP A 68 9.01 -1.56 11.76
N LEU A 69 8.77 -0.29 12.08
CA LEU A 69 8.89 0.80 11.13
C LEU A 69 10.27 1.45 11.28
N LEU A 70 11.00 1.53 10.17
CA LEU A 70 12.25 2.28 10.07
C LEU A 70 11.96 3.71 9.56
N GLU A 71 12.24 4.71 10.36
CA GLU A 71 12.23 6.12 9.99
C GLU A 71 13.68 6.61 9.92
N VAL A 72 14.20 6.87 8.71
CA VAL A 72 15.61 7.19 8.47
C VAL A 72 15.73 8.49 7.69
N THR A 73 16.36 9.50 8.27
CA THR A 73 16.50 10.83 7.67
C THR A 73 17.91 11.08 7.18
N TYR A 74 18.02 11.58 5.97
CA TYR A 74 19.24 12.08 5.37
C TYR A 74 19.13 13.58 5.10
N ALA A 75 20.13 14.35 5.48
CA ALA A 75 20.23 15.76 5.15
C ALA A 75 20.34 15.99 3.64
N GLY A 76 19.80 17.08 3.19
CA GLY A 76 19.85 17.56 1.82
C GLY A 76 19.95 19.09 1.73
N THR A 77 19.57 19.64 0.59
CA THR A 77 19.65 21.08 0.32
C THR A 77 18.45 21.86 0.87
N THR A 78 17.39 21.20 1.33
CA THR A 78 16.16 21.80 1.87
C THR A 78 15.99 21.49 3.36
N ALA A 79 15.32 22.37 4.11
CA ALA A 79 15.02 22.12 5.52
C ALA A 79 13.88 21.12 5.69
N ALA A 80 12.78 21.27 4.92
CA ALA A 80 11.66 20.35 4.94
C ALA A 80 11.98 19.14 4.04
N PRO A 81 11.92 17.91 4.57
CA PRO A 81 12.22 16.70 3.80
C PRO A 81 11.14 16.35 2.78
N VAL A 82 11.49 15.51 1.82
CA VAL A 82 10.54 14.69 1.06
C VAL A 82 10.43 13.34 1.75
N LEU A 83 9.20 12.89 1.96
CA LEU A 83 8.90 11.59 2.57
C LEU A 83 8.86 10.50 1.48
N LEU A 84 9.69 9.49 1.60
CA LEU A 84 9.63 8.28 0.77
C LEU A 84 9.08 7.14 1.62
N VAL A 85 7.91 6.64 1.25
CA VAL A 85 7.21 5.56 1.96
C VAL A 85 7.27 4.27 1.14
N GLY A 86 7.55 3.17 1.80
CA GLY A 86 7.48 1.84 1.22
C GLY A 86 7.44 0.77 2.30
N HIS A 87 7.00 -0.43 1.92
CA HIS A 87 6.94 -1.55 2.83
C HIS A 87 7.94 -2.64 2.42
N TYR A 88 8.45 -3.37 3.42
CA TYR A 88 9.35 -4.49 3.20
C TYR A 88 8.71 -5.85 3.50
N ASP A 89 7.53 -5.85 4.14
CA ASP A 89 6.74 -7.07 4.34
C ASP A 89 6.11 -7.56 3.03
N THR A 90 5.70 -8.81 3.01
CA THR A 90 5.08 -9.44 1.86
C THR A 90 4.02 -10.45 2.30
N VAL A 91 3.07 -10.77 1.41
CA VAL A 91 2.08 -11.84 1.61
C VAL A 91 2.69 -13.24 1.57
N TRP A 92 3.94 -13.38 1.14
CA TRP A 92 4.58 -14.66 0.89
C TRP A 92 5.01 -15.34 2.20
N PRO A 93 4.65 -16.62 2.43
CA PRO A 93 5.08 -17.33 3.61
C PRO A 93 6.59 -17.64 3.58
N ALA A 94 7.18 -17.81 4.76
CA ALA A 94 8.57 -18.24 4.90
C ALA A 94 8.83 -19.57 4.18
N GLY A 95 10.03 -19.75 3.61
CA GLY A 95 10.42 -20.87 2.77
C GLY A 95 9.95 -20.75 1.31
N THR A 96 9.40 -19.61 0.92
CA THR A 96 9.01 -19.35 -0.48
C THR A 96 10.24 -19.16 -1.35
N VAL A 97 11.27 -18.45 -0.87
CA VAL A 97 12.49 -18.17 -1.63
C VAL A 97 13.26 -19.44 -2.00
N ASP A 98 13.19 -20.49 -1.20
CA ASP A 98 13.83 -21.79 -1.51
C ASP A 98 13.26 -22.46 -2.76
N ARG A 99 11.99 -22.20 -3.06
CA ARG A 99 11.26 -22.78 -4.21
C ARG A 99 11.12 -21.80 -5.36
N TRP A 100 11.24 -20.52 -5.07
CA TRP A 100 11.09 -19.42 -6.02
C TRP A 100 12.07 -18.30 -5.69
N PRO A 101 13.39 -18.52 -5.91
CA PRO A 101 14.42 -17.54 -5.65
C PRO A 101 14.36 -16.37 -6.63
N PHE A 102 15.01 -15.26 -6.26
CA PHE A 102 15.25 -14.18 -7.22
C PHE A 102 15.97 -14.71 -8.45
N ALA A 103 15.45 -14.40 -9.63
CA ALA A 103 16.07 -14.75 -10.89
C ALA A 103 15.77 -13.71 -11.98
N VAL A 104 16.80 -13.33 -12.72
CA VAL A 104 16.66 -12.56 -13.98
C VAL A 104 16.47 -13.57 -15.11
N ARG A 105 15.42 -13.38 -15.93
CA ARG A 105 15.04 -14.26 -17.02
C ARG A 105 15.53 -13.72 -18.37
N GLU A 106 15.61 -14.60 -19.35
CA GLU A 106 16.01 -14.24 -20.73
C GLU A 106 15.03 -13.28 -21.42
N ASP A 107 13.77 -13.23 -20.96
CA ASP A 107 12.74 -12.31 -21.46
C ASP A 107 12.88 -10.86 -20.93
N GLY A 108 13.91 -10.59 -20.13
CA GLY A 108 14.17 -9.27 -19.57
C GLY A 108 13.35 -8.97 -18.31
N THR A 109 12.73 -9.98 -17.68
CA THR A 109 12.05 -9.85 -16.40
C THR A 109 12.92 -10.36 -15.26
N ALA A 110 12.66 -9.86 -14.04
CA ALA A 110 13.19 -10.44 -12.80
C ALA A 110 12.02 -10.87 -11.91
N THR A 111 12.13 -12.03 -11.28
CA THR A 111 11.08 -12.66 -10.50
C THR A 111 11.59 -13.07 -9.12
N GLY A 112 10.67 -13.25 -8.18
CA GLY A 112 10.93 -13.65 -6.80
C GLY A 112 9.86 -13.08 -5.86
N PRO A 113 9.70 -13.59 -4.63
CA PRO A 113 8.67 -13.15 -3.71
C PRO A 113 8.86 -11.68 -3.29
N GLY A 114 7.84 -10.85 -3.54
CA GLY A 114 7.85 -9.42 -3.23
C GLY A 114 8.77 -8.59 -4.14
N VAL A 115 9.22 -9.14 -5.28
CA VAL A 115 10.09 -8.40 -6.21
C VAL A 115 9.40 -7.19 -6.81
N TYR A 116 8.10 -7.32 -7.11
CA TYR A 116 7.27 -6.25 -7.64
C TYR A 116 6.58 -5.46 -6.52
N ASP A 117 6.03 -6.16 -5.54
CA ASP A 117 5.30 -5.62 -4.40
C ASP A 117 6.04 -5.90 -3.07
N MET A 118 6.89 -4.92 -2.54
CA MET A 118 7.37 -3.78 -3.34
C MET A 118 8.90 -3.58 -3.22
N LYS A 119 9.67 -4.67 -3.04
CA LYS A 119 11.14 -4.60 -2.75
C LYS A 119 11.94 -3.82 -3.79
N THR A 120 11.61 -3.95 -5.10
CA THR A 120 12.24 -3.13 -6.14
C THR A 120 11.89 -1.65 -5.98
N GLY A 121 10.72 -1.32 -5.43
CA GLY A 121 10.36 0.06 -5.11
C GLY A 121 11.29 0.68 -4.06
N LEU A 122 11.61 -0.05 -2.99
CA LEU A 122 12.57 0.41 -1.98
C LEU A 122 13.93 0.71 -2.60
N VAL A 123 14.42 -0.21 -3.44
CA VAL A 123 15.68 -0.01 -4.18
C VAL A 123 15.59 1.22 -5.09
N THR A 124 14.48 1.41 -5.79
CA THR A 124 14.26 2.59 -6.65
C THR A 124 14.40 3.90 -5.87
N GLY A 125 13.78 4.01 -4.70
CA GLY A 125 13.87 5.21 -3.86
C GLY A 125 15.28 5.49 -3.35
N VAL A 126 15.98 4.46 -2.87
CA VAL A 126 17.37 4.61 -2.36
C VAL A 126 18.34 4.94 -3.48
N TRP A 127 18.22 4.27 -4.63
CA TRP A 127 19.09 4.55 -5.79
C TRP A 127 18.81 5.90 -6.42
N ALA A 128 17.61 6.46 -6.30
CA ALA A 128 17.31 7.83 -6.71
C ALA A 128 18.13 8.86 -5.91
N VAL A 129 18.20 8.69 -4.59
CA VAL A 129 19.04 9.56 -3.72
C VAL A 129 20.53 9.35 -4.00
N LEU A 130 20.96 8.10 -4.18
CA LEU A 130 22.35 7.77 -4.52
C LEU A 130 22.75 8.43 -5.85
N ALA A 131 21.92 8.32 -6.88
CA ALA A 131 22.19 8.89 -8.20
C ALA A 131 22.35 10.43 -8.14
N LEU A 132 21.52 11.13 -7.35
CA LEU A 132 21.62 12.57 -7.17
C LEU A 132 22.94 12.95 -6.46
N ARG A 133 23.31 12.23 -5.41
CA ARG A 133 24.55 12.48 -4.67
C ARG A 133 25.80 12.26 -5.53
N GLU A 134 25.85 11.14 -6.24
CA GLU A 134 26.95 10.80 -7.16
C GLU A 134 27.07 11.81 -8.32
N ALA A 135 25.94 12.32 -8.79
CA ALA A 135 25.88 13.33 -9.85
C ALA A 135 26.16 14.76 -9.35
N GLY A 136 26.23 14.99 -8.04
CA GLY A 136 26.36 16.32 -7.45
C GLY A 136 25.16 17.22 -7.75
N LEU A 137 23.96 16.65 -7.89
CA LEU A 137 22.72 17.35 -8.18
C LEU A 137 22.00 17.75 -6.88
N PRO A 138 21.15 18.80 -6.92
CA PRO A 138 20.31 19.15 -5.78
C PRO A 138 19.45 17.95 -5.35
N CYS A 139 19.55 17.60 -4.06
CA CYS A 139 18.74 16.58 -3.43
C CYS A 139 18.13 17.18 -2.17
N PRO A 140 16.82 17.15 -1.98
CA PRO A 140 16.21 17.67 -0.75
C PRO A 140 16.65 16.81 0.44
N ALA A 141 16.38 17.26 1.67
CA ALA A 141 16.38 16.33 2.79
C ALA A 141 15.36 15.22 2.49
N VAL A 142 15.73 13.97 2.78
CA VAL A 142 14.89 12.80 2.50
C VAL A 142 14.64 12.06 3.80
N ARG A 143 13.38 11.72 4.05
CA ARG A 143 12.95 10.84 5.13
C ARG A 143 12.40 9.56 4.53
N PHE A 144 13.09 8.45 4.73
CA PHE A 144 12.56 7.13 4.41
C PHE A 144 11.69 6.63 5.57
N MET A 145 10.52 6.12 5.25
CA MET A 145 9.69 5.34 6.16
C MET A 145 9.42 3.98 5.52
N PHE A 146 10.12 2.96 6.00
CA PHE A 146 9.99 1.59 5.53
C PHE A 146 9.33 0.75 6.61
N ASN A 147 8.11 0.29 6.36
CA ASN A 147 7.27 -0.43 7.30
C ASN A 147 7.18 -1.92 6.99
N GLY A 148 6.86 -2.70 8.01
CA GLY A 148 6.75 -4.15 7.95
C GLY A 148 5.33 -4.66 8.24
N ASP A 149 4.29 -3.84 7.96
CA ASP A 149 2.90 -4.18 8.25
C ASP A 149 1.88 -3.67 7.21
N GLU A 150 2.35 -3.26 6.01
CA GLU A 150 1.48 -2.71 4.98
C GLU A 150 0.43 -3.73 4.52
N GLU A 151 0.85 -4.94 4.26
CA GLU A 151 0.00 -6.05 3.79
C GLU A 151 -1.11 -6.45 4.80
N LEU A 152 -0.96 -6.00 6.07
CA LEU A 152 -1.97 -6.14 7.11
C LEU A 152 -2.85 -4.90 7.29
N GLY A 153 -2.64 -3.88 6.45
CA GLY A 153 -3.37 -2.61 6.51
C GLY A 153 -2.70 -1.54 7.39
N SER A 154 -1.40 -1.63 7.62
CA SER A 154 -0.55 -0.69 8.37
C SER A 154 -1.07 -0.37 9.78
N PRO A 155 -1.50 -1.36 10.58
CA PRO A 155 -2.10 -1.08 11.88
C PRO A 155 -1.15 -0.36 12.84
N MET A 156 0.17 -0.58 12.68
CA MET A 156 1.21 0.02 13.50
C MET A 156 1.84 1.25 12.83
N SER A 157 2.16 1.18 11.55
CA SER A 157 2.88 2.25 10.84
C SER A 157 2.03 3.46 10.50
N ARG A 158 0.72 3.30 10.29
CA ARG A 158 -0.22 4.40 9.97
C ARG A 158 -0.07 5.64 10.84
N PRO A 159 -0.10 5.57 12.19
CA PRO A 159 0.01 6.78 13.03
C PRO A 159 1.33 7.54 12.85
N HIS A 160 2.39 6.82 12.50
CA HIS A 160 3.71 7.41 12.25
C HIS A 160 3.77 8.10 10.89
N ILE A 161 3.21 7.49 9.85
CA ILE A 161 3.09 8.09 8.51
C ILE A 161 2.22 9.35 8.57
N GLU A 162 1.05 9.28 9.21
CA GLU A 162 0.14 10.40 9.39
C GLU A 162 0.81 11.57 10.17
N ARG A 163 1.68 11.26 11.14
CA ARG A 163 2.44 12.26 11.90
C ARG A 163 3.55 12.90 11.06
N ALA A 164 4.23 12.12 10.20
CA ALA A 164 5.38 12.60 9.44
C ALA A 164 4.99 13.43 8.22
N ALA A 165 3.87 13.13 7.58
CA ALA A 165 3.43 13.76 6.33
C ALA A 165 3.31 15.31 6.41
N PRO A 166 2.74 15.92 7.47
CA PRO A 166 2.64 17.38 7.61
C PRO A 166 3.98 18.12 7.61
N ASP A 167 5.04 17.48 8.07
CA ASP A 167 6.38 18.07 8.17
C ASP A 167 7.18 17.96 6.84
N CYS A 168 6.61 17.27 5.85
CA CYS A 168 7.26 16.99 4.58
C CYS A 168 6.67 17.83 3.44
N ARG A 169 7.50 18.14 2.44
CA ARG A 169 7.06 18.89 1.24
C ARG A 169 6.11 18.09 0.36
N ALA A 170 6.35 16.81 0.27
CA ALA A 170 5.57 15.83 -0.49
C ALA A 170 5.87 14.44 0.05
N THR A 171 4.94 13.52 -0.21
CA THR A 171 5.11 12.09 0.03
C THR A 171 5.15 11.35 -1.30
N LEU A 172 6.20 10.58 -1.51
CA LEU A 172 6.40 9.70 -2.66
C LEU A 172 6.30 8.26 -2.19
N VAL A 173 5.27 7.55 -2.66
CA VAL A 173 5.05 6.15 -2.26
C VAL A 173 5.62 5.23 -3.33
N LEU A 174 6.48 4.32 -2.89
CA LEU A 174 7.34 3.49 -3.75
C LEU A 174 6.64 2.18 -4.17
N GLU A 175 5.31 2.13 -4.08
CA GLU A 175 4.48 1.08 -4.64
C GLU A 175 4.72 0.89 -6.14
N PRO A 176 4.46 -0.28 -6.70
CA PRO A 176 4.58 -0.48 -8.13
C PRO A 176 3.61 0.40 -8.93
N GLY A 177 4.05 0.86 -10.10
CA GLY A 177 3.21 1.59 -11.05
C GLY A 177 2.27 0.67 -11.85
N VAL A 178 1.47 1.27 -12.73
CA VAL A 178 0.70 0.54 -13.74
C VAL A 178 1.43 0.71 -15.07
N GLY A 179 2.24 -0.26 -15.44
CA GLY A 179 3.16 -0.08 -16.58
C GLY A 179 4.18 1.03 -16.30
N TRP A 180 4.11 2.15 -17.07
CA TRP A 180 4.91 3.36 -16.83
C TRP A 180 4.19 4.38 -15.93
N ASP A 181 2.87 4.28 -15.83
CA ASP A 181 2.03 5.25 -15.18
C ASP A 181 2.05 5.17 -13.65
N VAL A 182 1.52 6.20 -13.00
CA VAL A 182 1.48 6.33 -11.55
C VAL A 182 0.05 6.18 -11.02
N LYS A 183 -0.08 5.79 -9.77
CA LYS A 183 -1.36 5.63 -9.10
C LYS A 183 -1.72 6.96 -8.41
N ALA A 184 -2.57 7.75 -9.05
CA ALA A 184 -3.00 9.05 -8.56
C ALA A 184 -4.26 8.97 -7.67
N GLU A 185 -5.01 7.87 -7.80
CA GLU A 185 -6.22 7.61 -7.01
C GLU A 185 -6.29 6.14 -6.61
N ARG A 186 -6.78 5.90 -5.40
CA ARG A 186 -7.01 4.57 -4.84
C ARG A 186 -8.35 4.52 -4.11
N LYS A 187 -9.07 3.40 -4.23
CA LYS A 187 -10.28 3.23 -3.43
C LYS A 187 -9.97 3.12 -1.94
N GLY A 188 -10.88 3.61 -1.12
CA GLY A 188 -10.94 3.29 0.30
C GLY A 188 -11.31 1.82 0.51
N VAL A 189 -10.85 1.25 1.60
CA VAL A 189 -10.99 -0.17 1.95
C VAL A 189 -11.66 -0.30 3.29
N GLY A 190 -12.86 -0.87 3.31
CA GLY A 190 -13.61 -1.22 4.52
C GLY A 190 -13.61 -2.73 4.73
N ILE A 191 -13.31 -3.17 5.94
CA ILE A 191 -13.30 -4.57 6.35
C ILE A 191 -14.28 -4.71 7.50
N PHE A 192 -15.37 -5.49 7.30
CA PHE A 192 -16.43 -5.61 8.27
C PHE A 192 -16.81 -7.07 8.50
N THR A 193 -17.31 -7.33 9.69
CA THR A 193 -17.92 -8.60 10.11
C THR A 193 -19.35 -8.33 10.56
N ILE A 194 -20.31 -9.06 10.02
CA ILE A 194 -21.68 -9.04 10.53
C ILE A 194 -21.96 -10.36 11.20
N THR A 195 -22.37 -10.31 12.46
CA THR A 195 -22.81 -11.47 13.24
C THR A 195 -24.28 -11.29 13.61
N THR A 196 -25.06 -12.32 13.35
CA THR A 196 -26.47 -12.42 13.79
C THR A 196 -26.60 -13.49 14.86
N ARG A 197 -27.34 -13.17 15.95
CA ARG A 197 -27.63 -14.11 17.05
C ARG A 197 -29.13 -14.23 17.21
N GLY A 198 -29.63 -15.43 17.01
CA GLY A 198 -31.05 -15.79 17.08
C GLY A 198 -31.37 -16.71 18.25
N VAL A 199 -32.43 -17.48 18.10
CA VAL A 199 -32.91 -18.44 19.09
C VAL A 199 -32.96 -19.83 18.48
N GLU A 200 -32.22 -20.78 19.04
CA GLU A 200 -32.24 -22.18 18.60
C GLU A 200 -33.53 -22.88 18.98
N ALA A 201 -34.01 -23.74 18.11
CA ALA A 201 -35.16 -24.64 18.34
C ALA A 201 -35.11 -25.83 17.39
N HIS A 202 -35.85 -26.88 17.68
CA HIS A 202 -36.00 -28.03 16.77
C HIS A 202 -36.88 -27.62 15.59
N SER A 203 -36.37 -27.61 14.39
CA SER A 203 -37.03 -27.07 13.20
C SER A 203 -38.37 -27.76 12.85
N GLY A 204 -38.55 -29.03 13.24
CA GLY A 204 -39.76 -29.79 13.00
C GLY A 204 -40.74 -29.82 14.17
N ASN A 205 -40.25 -29.82 15.43
CA ASN A 205 -41.09 -29.95 16.61
C ASN A 205 -41.54 -28.58 17.17
N ASP A 206 -40.69 -27.56 17.03
CA ASP A 206 -40.94 -26.22 17.53
C ASP A 206 -40.49 -25.13 16.52
N PRO A 207 -41.04 -25.08 15.31
CA PRO A 207 -40.59 -24.16 14.26
C PRO A 207 -40.85 -22.69 14.59
N THR A 208 -41.77 -22.40 15.50
CA THR A 208 -42.17 -21.04 15.89
C THR A 208 -41.41 -20.55 17.14
N GLY A 209 -40.89 -21.46 17.94
CA GLY A 209 -40.08 -21.12 19.11
C GLY A 209 -38.70 -20.59 18.76
N GLY A 210 -38.17 -20.96 17.61
CA GLY A 210 -36.88 -20.48 17.12
C GLY A 210 -36.92 -19.15 16.36
N ALA A 211 -35.75 -18.49 16.26
CA ALA A 211 -35.51 -17.32 15.43
C ALA A 211 -34.18 -17.50 14.68
N SER A 212 -34.24 -17.68 13.36
CA SER A 212 -33.08 -18.13 12.58
C SER A 212 -32.09 -17.00 12.31
N ALA A 213 -30.87 -17.15 12.87
CA ALA A 213 -29.75 -16.27 12.58
C ALA A 213 -29.34 -16.33 11.10
N ILE A 214 -29.32 -17.52 10.48
CA ILE A 214 -28.99 -17.67 9.05
C ILE A 214 -29.99 -16.93 8.17
N HIS A 215 -31.29 -17.03 8.47
CA HIS A 215 -32.34 -16.33 7.68
C HIS A 215 -32.17 -14.81 7.77
N ALA A 216 -31.94 -14.30 8.99
CA ALA A 216 -31.70 -12.88 9.22
C ALA A 216 -30.43 -12.40 8.49
N LEU A 217 -29.34 -13.17 8.55
CA LEU A 217 -28.09 -12.82 7.85
C LEU A 217 -28.28 -12.81 6.33
N ALA A 218 -29.01 -13.76 5.77
CA ALA A 218 -29.31 -13.80 4.34
C ALA A 218 -30.06 -12.55 3.86
N ASP A 219 -31.07 -12.11 4.62
CA ASP A 219 -31.82 -10.88 4.34
C ASP A 219 -30.92 -9.64 4.43
N ILE A 220 -30.06 -9.57 5.44
CA ILE A 220 -29.08 -8.49 5.62
C ILE A 220 -28.10 -8.47 4.45
N ILE A 221 -27.51 -9.60 4.07
CA ILE A 221 -26.61 -9.70 2.91
C ILE A 221 -27.31 -9.19 1.65
N HIS A 222 -28.57 -9.59 1.43
CA HIS A 222 -29.33 -9.12 0.28
C HIS A 222 -29.62 -7.61 0.31
N ARG A 223 -29.81 -7.04 1.50
CA ARG A 223 -29.96 -5.59 1.69
C ARG A 223 -28.67 -4.84 1.36
N ILE A 224 -27.54 -5.26 1.92
CA ILE A 224 -26.26 -4.57 1.72
C ILE A 224 -25.74 -4.66 0.28
N TYR A 225 -25.95 -5.79 -0.42
CA TYR A 225 -25.57 -5.89 -1.83
C TYR A 225 -26.28 -4.89 -2.73
N ARG A 226 -27.47 -4.41 -2.37
CA ARG A 226 -28.18 -3.36 -3.10
C ARG A 226 -27.56 -1.97 -2.93
N GLU A 227 -26.68 -1.82 -1.96
CA GLU A 227 -25.94 -0.58 -1.73
C GLU A 227 -24.68 -0.47 -2.59
N ALA A 228 -24.28 -1.55 -3.28
CA ALA A 228 -23.21 -1.48 -4.26
C ALA A 228 -23.62 -0.59 -5.44
N ASP A 229 -22.74 0.33 -5.81
CA ASP A 229 -22.92 1.26 -6.92
C ASP A 229 -21.57 1.44 -7.64
N LEU A 230 -21.39 0.66 -8.70
CA LEU A 230 -20.12 0.66 -9.45
C LEU A 230 -19.89 1.96 -10.21
N ASP A 231 -20.98 2.67 -10.57
CA ASP A 231 -20.87 3.97 -11.25
C ASP A 231 -20.35 5.05 -10.29
N ARG A 232 -20.67 4.93 -9.00
CA ARG A 232 -20.10 5.77 -7.91
C ARG A 232 -18.80 5.20 -7.34
N GLY A 233 -18.31 4.09 -7.89
CA GLY A 233 -17.09 3.42 -7.47
C GLY A 233 -17.21 2.59 -6.19
N THR A 234 -18.45 2.31 -5.71
CA THR A 234 -18.70 1.49 -4.52
C THR A 234 -18.93 0.03 -4.90
N SER A 235 -18.07 -0.86 -4.40
CA SER A 235 -18.25 -2.31 -4.50
C SER A 235 -18.31 -2.95 -3.12
N ILE A 236 -19.14 -3.98 -2.98
CA ILE A 236 -19.33 -4.74 -1.74
C ILE A 236 -19.19 -6.22 -2.09
N ASN A 237 -18.35 -6.93 -1.34
CA ASN A 237 -18.18 -8.37 -1.49
C ASN A 237 -18.34 -9.05 -0.13
N VAL A 238 -19.25 -10.02 -0.05
CA VAL A 238 -19.33 -10.96 1.07
C VAL A 238 -18.44 -12.15 0.72
N GLY A 239 -17.23 -12.15 1.24
CA GLY A 239 -16.20 -13.13 0.89
C GLY A 239 -16.36 -14.47 1.60
N THR A 240 -16.92 -14.46 2.82
CA THR A 240 -17.19 -15.69 3.59
C THR A 240 -18.52 -15.61 4.32
N ILE A 241 -19.14 -16.77 4.54
CA ILE A 241 -20.34 -16.92 5.36
C ILE A 241 -20.25 -18.25 6.13
N SER A 242 -20.67 -18.25 7.40
CA SER A 242 -20.76 -19.45 8.23
C SER A 242 -21.96 -19.33 9.18
N GLY A 243 -22.51 -20.46 9.64
CA GLY A 243 -23.59 -20.45 10.62
C GLY A 243 -24.32 -21.77 10.79
N GLY A 244 -25.05 -21.88 11.90
CA GLY A 244 -25.83 -23.05 12.30
C GLY A 244 -24.96 -24.23 12.74
N THR A 245 -25.62 -25.26 13.30
CA THR A 245 -24.96 -26.45 13.86
C THR A 245 -25.45 -27.75 13.21
N ALA A 246 -26.73 -27.84 12.85
CA ALA A 246 -27.33 -29.02 12.23
C ALA A 246 -28.55 -28.65 11.38
N ARG A 247 -28.85 -29.48 10.37
CA ARG A 247 -29.97 -29.25 9.43
C ARG A 247 -31.37 -29.18 10.07
N ASN A 248 -31.56 -29.80 11.24
CA ASN A 248 -32.81 -29.86 11.97
C ASN A 248 -32.86 -28.95 13.21
N VAL A 249 -31.88 -28.05 13.32
CA VAL A 249 -31.82 -27.00 14.35
C VAL A 249 -31.95 -25.64 13.67
N ILE A 250 -32.85 -24.78 14.17
CA ILE A 250 -32.92 -23.38 13.77
C ILE A 250 -31.63 -22.70 14.25
N ALA A 251 -30.90 -22.07 13.34
CA ALA A 251 -29.56 -21.57 13.61
C ALA A 251 -29.57 -20.44 14.67
N GLY A 252 -28.81 -20.64 15.76
CA GLY A 252 -28.64 -19.64 16.81
C GLY A 252 -27.59 -18.56 16.47
N GLU A 253 -26.64 -18.85 15.60
CA GLU A 253 -25.62 -17.87 15.20
C GLU A 253 -25.28 -18.04 13.71
N ALA A 254 -24.97 -16.91 13.05
CA ALA A 254 -24.37 -16.87 11.72
C ALA A 254 -23.53 -15.60 11.57
N THR A 255 -22.44 -15.71 10.76
CA THR A 255 -21.47 -14.63 10.56
C THR A 255 -21.07 -14.53 9.10
N CYS A 256 -20.81 -13.32 8.59
CA CYS A 256 -20.17 -13.10 7.30
C CYS A 256 -19.04 -12.06 7.39
N LEU A 257 -18.05 -12.20 6.51
CA LEU A 257 -16.96 -11.25 6.33
C LEU A 257 -17.17 -10.46 5.03
N ILE A 258 -16.97 -9.15 5.11
CA ILE A 258 -17.30 -8.22 4.04
C ILE A 258 -16.11 -7.34 3.72
N ASP A 259 -15.76 -7.24 2.42
CA ASP A 259 -14.87 -6.24 1.86
C ASP A 259 -15.71 -5.18 1.14
N VAL A 260 -15.46 -3.91 1.48
CA VAL A 260 -16.11 -2.75 0.85
C VAL A 260 -15.03 -1.88 0.21
N ARG A 261 -15.23 -1.50 -1.04
CA ARG A 261 -14.37 -0.53 -1.72
C ARG A 261 -15.18 0.68 -2.14
N VAL A 262 -14.66 1.88 -1.85
CA VAL A 262 -15.33 3.15 -2.17
C VAL A 262 -14.36 4.13 -2.81
N ALA A 263 -14.85 4.91 -3.80
CA ALA A 263 -14.01 5.90 -4.46
C ALA A 263 -13.99 7.26 -3.73
N GLU A 264 -15.04 7.57 -2.95
CA GLU A 264 -15.25 8.88 -2.35
C GLU A 264 -15.51 8.81 -0.85
N GLN A 265 -15.15 9.86 -0.12
CA GLN A 265 -15.41 9.95 1.32
C GLN A 265 -16.93 9.96 1.64
N SER A 266 -17.76 10.54 0.78
CA SER A 266 -19.23 10.52 0.92
C SER A 266 -19.83 9.11 0.85
N GLU A 267 -19.15 8.18 0.15
CA GLU A 267 -19.57 6.78 0.11
C GLU A 267 -19.18 6.04 1.40
N VAL A 268 -18.06 6.42 2.05
CA VAL A 268 -17.74 5.96 3.42
C VAL A 268 -18.88 6.28 4.36
N GLU A 269 -19.29 7.55 4.40
CA GLU A 269 -20.37 8.03 5.27
C GLU A 269 -21.72 7.35 4.97
N ARG A 270 -22.03 7.13 3.68
CA ARG A 270 -23.25 6.45 3.25
C ARG A 270 -23.28 4.98 3.71
N ILE A 271 -22.17 4.26 3.52
CA ILE A 271 -22.06 2.84 3.92
C ILE A 271 -22.09 2.71 5.44
N ASP A 272 -21.41 3.60 6.16
CA ASP A 272 -21.45 3.62 7.63
C ASP A 272 -22.88 3.82 8.15
N ALA A 273 -23.66 4.72 7.54
CA ALA A 273 -25.05 4.93 7.88
C ALA A 273 -25.90 3.68 7.60
N VAL A 274 -25.66 2.98 6.48
CA VAL A 274 -26.36 1.72 6.16
C VAL A 274 -26.04 0.65 7.20
N PHE A 275 -24.77 0.50 7.57
CA PHE A 275 -24.34 -0.51 8.55
C PHE A 275 -24.87 -0.22 9.97
N ALA A 276 -24.96 1.04 10.35
CA ALA A 276 -25.53 1.46 11.62
C ALA A 276 -27.06 1.20 11.72
N ASP A 277 -27.77 1.15 10.59
CA ASP A 277 -29.23 0.91 10.51
C ASP A 277 -29.57 -0.56 10.23
N LEU A 278 -28.60 -1.49 10.29
CA LEU A 278 -28.89 -2.90 10.05
C LEU A 278 -29.61 -3.52 11.24
N ALA A 279 -30.77 -4.10 10.95
CA ALA A 279 -31.58 -4.84 11.90
C ALA A 279 -32.21 -6.05 11.23
N ALA A 280 -32.45 -7.11 12.00
CA ALA A 280 -33.21 -8.27 11.57
C ALA A 280 -34.73 -7.98 11.57
N ALA A 281 -35.45 -8.62 10.66
CA ALA A 281 -36.92 -8.53 10.63
C ALA A 281 -37.58 -9.19 11.85
N ASP A 282 -37.00 -10.28 12.38
CA ASP A 282 -37.40 -10.90 13.63
C ASP A 282 -36.70 -10.19 14.80
N PRO A 283 -37.45 -9.51 15.71
CA PRO A 283 -36.85 -8.75 16.82
C PRO A 283 -36.11 -9.61 17.86
N ARG A 284 -36.26 -10.94 17.79
CA ARG A 284 -35.49 -11.87 18.65
C ARG A 284 -34.08 -12.12 18.14
N VAL A 285 -33.77 -11.70 16.90
CA VAL A 285 -32.41 -11.81 16.33
C VAL A 285 -31.68 -10.50 16.55
N GLN A 286 -30.53 -10.61 17.25
CA GLN A 286 -29.59 -9.50 17.41
C GLN A 286 -28.65 -9.43 16.20
N VAL A 287 -28.35 -8.21 15.76
CA VAL A 287 -27.39 -7.93 14.68
C VAL A 287 -26.24 -7.14 15.27
N GLN A 288 -25.01 -7.61 15.03
CA GLN A 288 -23.79 -6.94 15.44
C GLN A 288 -22.94 -6.70 14.20
N VAL A 289 -22.49 -5.46 14.01
CA VAL A 289 -21.54 -5.07 12.95
C VAL A 289 -20.27 -4.63 13.61
N GLU A 290 -19.17 -5.26 13.26
CA GLU A 290 -17.82 -4.93 13.71
C GLU A 290 -16.95 -4.68 12.49
N GLY A 291 -15.98 -3.77 12.60
CA GLY A 291 -15.05 -3.52 11.51
C GLY A 291 -14.58 -2.07 11.49
N ARG A 292 -13.85 -1.76 10.44
CA ARG A 292 -13.28 -0.43 10.25
C ARG A 292 -12.96 -0.17 8.77
N TRP A 293 -12.77 1.08 8.46
CA TRP A 293 -12.07 1.49 7.24
C TRP A 293 -10.57 1.38 7.48
N SER A 294 -9.92 0.39 6.85
CA SER A 294 -8.47 0.18 6.96
C SER A 294 -7.71 1.22 6.14
N ARG A 295 -8.29 1.67 5.02
CA ARG A 295 -7.76 2.73 4.16
C ARG A 295 -8.88 3.72 3.82
N PRO A 296 -8.72 5.05 4.02
CA PRO A 296 -9.62 6.05 3.44
C PRO A 296 -9.44 6.11 1.92
N PRO A 297 -10.36 6.72 1.15
CA PRO A 297 -10.14 6.97 -0.28
C PRO A 297 -8.96 7.92 -0.52
N MET A 298 -8.12 7.61 -1.52
CA MET A 298 -7.10 8.50 -2.05
C MET A 298 -7.61 9.17 -3.31
N ARG A 299 -7.59 10.50 -3.33
CA ARG A 299 -8.05 11.31 -4.47
C ARG A 299 -6.92 12.19 -5.01
N LEU A 300 -6.97 12.47 -6.30
CA LEU A 300 -6.08 13.45 -6.91
C LEU A 300 -6.51 14.87 -6.50
N THR A 301 -6.16 15.26 -5.28
CA THR A 301 -6.43 16.60 -4.72
C THR A 301 -5.69 17.67 -5.50
N PRO A 302 -6.05 18.98 -5.39
CA PRO A 302 -5.30 20.04 -6.05
C PRO A 302 -3.80 20.02 -5.74
N VAL A 303 -3.40 19.79 -4.48
CA VAL A 303 -1.99 19.74 -4.09
C VAL A 303 -1.26 18.50 -4.62
N SER A 304 -1.95 17.36 -4.71
CA SER A 304 -1.38 16.14 -5.34
C SER A 304 -1.34 16.28 -6.86
N ARG A 305 -2.24 17.05 -7.47
CA ARG A 305 -2.21 17.35 -8.91
C ARG A 305 -0.98 18.18 -9.30
N GLU A 306 -0.63 19.19 -8.51
CA GLU A 306 0.62 19.95 -8.72
C GLU A 306 1.85 19.02 -8.67
N LEU A 307 1.87 18.07 -7.73
CA LEU A 307 2.93 17.08 -7.63
C LEU A 307 2.93 16.11 -8.83
N PHE A 308 1.74 15.70 -9.30
CA PHE A 308 1.59 14.86 -10.49
C PHE A 308 2.09 15.60 -11.75
N GLU A 309 1.72 16.88 -11.95
CA GLU A 309 2.15 17.66 -13.10
C GLU A 309 3.68 17.83 -13.13
N LEU A 310 4.31 18.07 -11.97
CA LEU A 310 5.77 18.05 -11.84
C LEU A 310 6.37 16.69 -12.23
N ALA A 311 5.76 15.59 -11.75
CA ALA A 311 6.23 14.25 -12.06
C ALA A 311 6.06 13.90 -13.55
N ASP A 312 4.99 14.37 -14.19
CA ASP A 312 4.73 14.18 -15.61
C ASP A 312 5.77 14.89 -16.50
N GLU A 313 6.12 16.14 -16.16
CA GLU A 313 7.19 16.87 -16.86
C GLU A 313 8.53 16.13 -16.77
N VAL A 314 8.88 15.62 -15.57
CA VAL A 314 10.09 14.80 -15.37
C VAL A 314 10.00 13.52 -16.20
N ALA A 315 8.90 12.81 -16.13
CA ALA A 315 8.69 11.53 -16.82
C ALA A 315 8.80 11.67 -18.34
N ALA A 316 8.23 12.74 -18.92
CA ALA A 316 8.35 13.06 -20.33
C ALA A 316 9.82 13.24 -20.75
N SER A 317 10.69 13.77 -19.88
CA SER A 317 12.12 13.93 -20.12
C SER A 317 12.92 12.62 -20.00
N VAL A 318 12.44 11.66 -19.18
CA VAL A 318 13.05 10.34 -19.01
C VAL A 318 12.66 9.41 -20.13
N ARG A 319 11.34 9.30 -20.40
CA ARG A 319 10.78 8.29 -21.28
C ARG A 319 9.53 8.74 -22.04
N ALA A 320 8.44 9.04 -21.35
CA ALA A 320 7.13 9.41 -21.86
C ALA A 320 6.32 10.10 -20.76
N PRO A 321 5.32 10.92 -21.13
CA PRO A 321 4.35 11.43 -20.14
C PRO A 321 3.67 10.33 -19.34
N LEU A 322 3.14 10.70 -18.17
CA LEU A 322 2.41 9.82 -17.26
C LEU A 322 0.90 10.01 -17.41
N GLU A 323 0.16 8.93 -17.17
CA GLU A 323 -1.28 9.01 -16.94
C GLU A 323 -1.57 8.85 -15.42
N PRO A 324 -2.52 9.62 -14.88
CA PRO A 324 -2.94 9.49 -13.48
C PRO A 324 -3.96 8.35 -13.36
N ILE A 325 -3.51 7.16 -12.97
CA ILE A 325 -4.35 5.96 -12.93
C ILE A 325 -5.11 5.88 -11.60
N SER A 326 -6.39 5.48 -11.67
CA SER A 326 -7.22 5.10 -10.53
C SER A 326 -7.25 3.59 -10.37
N VAL A 327 -6.97 3.08 -9.16
CA VAL A 327 -6.93 1.63 -8.87
C VAL A 327 -7.83 1.23 -7.69
N GLY A 328 -8.21 -0.04 -7.64
CA GLY A 328 -9.10 -0.58 -6.60
C GLY A 328 -8.40 -0.94 -5.28
N GLY A 329 -7.07 -1.18 -5.31
CA GLY A 329 -6.28 -1.52 -4.12
C GLY A 329 -5.88 -0.28 -3.31
N GLY A 330 -5.78 -0.42 -1.99
CA GLY A 330 -5.26 0.63 -1.10
C GLY A 330 -3.74 0.56 -0.97
N SER A 331 -3.14 1.59 -0.37
CA SER A 331 -1.75 1.65 0.09
C SER A 331 -1.60 2.69 1.20
N ASP A 332 -0.40 2.90 1.69
CA ASP A 332 -0.12 3.94 2.68
C ASP A 332 -0.32 5.37 2.15
N ALA A 333 -0.33 5.56 0.82
CA ALA A 333 -0.68 6.83 0.19
C ALA A 333 -2.09 7.32 0.55
N ASN A 334 -3.02 6.39 0.80
CA ASN A 334 -4.40 6.72 1.19
C ASN A 334 -4.44 7.57 2.47
N PHE A 335 -3.57 7.29 3.44
CA PHE A 335 -3.53 8.04 4.70
C PHE A 335 -3.11 9.49 4.50
N VAL A 336 -2.05 9.71 3.72
CA VAL A 336 -1.52 11.05 3.44
C VAL A 336 -2.51 11.88 2.63
N SER A 337 -3.14 11.26 1.62
CA SER A 337 -4.18 11.90 0.81
C SER A 337 -5.38 12.34 1.64
N ALA A 338 -5.84 11.49 2.57
CA ALA A 338 -6.96 11.79 3.45
C ALA A 338 -6.70 12.98 4.40
N LEU A 339 -5.43 13.22 4.73
CA LEU A 339 -5.01 14.38 5.51
C LEU A 339 -4.88 15.66 4.66
N GLY A 340 -5.00 15.56 3.33
CA GLY A 340 -4.93 16.69 2.42
C GLY A 340 -3.50 17.12 2.06
N PHE A 341 -2.48 16.31 2.33
CA PHE A 341 -1.09 16.58 1.98
C PHE A 341 -0.74 16.04 0.59
N PRO A 342 0.27 16.67 -0.09
CA PRO A 342 0.70 16.23 -1.42
C PRO A 342 1.27 14.80 -1.36
N VAL A 343 0.69 13.91 -2.16
CA VAL A 343 1.14 12.52 -2.28
C VAL A 343 1.01 12.02 -3.71
N LEU A 344 2.01 11.24 -4.14
CA LEU A 344 1.99 10.50 -5.40
C LEU A 344 2.45 9.07 -5.15
N ASP A 345 1.73 8.13 -5.74
CA ASP A 345 1.94 6.70 -5.53
C ASP A 345 2.24 5.97 -6.85
N GLY A 346 2.76 4.74 -6.77
CA GLY A 346 3.12 3.97 -7.96
C GLY A 346 4.45 4.40 -8.58
N LEU A 347 5.38 4.91 -7.77
CA LEU A 347 6.68 5.40 -8.21
C LEU A 347 7.77 4.31 -8.24
N GLY A 348 7.48 3.11 -7.73
CA GLY A 348 8.39 1.98 -7.68
C GLY A 348 8.52 1.24 -9.01
N ALA A 349 8.42 -0.08 -8.98
CA ALA A 349 8.69 -0.92 -10.15
C ALA A 349 7.61 -0.86 -11.23
N SER A 350 8.01 -1.16 -12.47
CA SER A 350 7.12 -1.57 -13.56
C SER A 350 7.15 -3.09 -13.68
N GLY A 351 5.98 -3.72 -13.72
CA GLY A 351 5.83 -5.17 -13.76
C GLY A 351 4.37 -5.55 -13.59
N GLU A 352 4.13 -6.76 -13.12
CA GLU A 352 2.79 -7.25 -12.77
C GLU A 352 2.85 -8.46 -11.84
N GLY A 353 1.68 -8.93 -11.42
CA GLY A 353 1.53 -10.18 -10.69
C GLY A 353 1.70 -10.05 -9.18
N ALA A 354 1.48 -8.87 -8.56
CA ALA A 354 1.42 -8.74 -7.11
C ALA A 354 0.55 -9.87 -6.51
N HIS A 355 1.04 -10.50 -5.43
CA HIS A 355 0.38 -11.61 -4.73
C HIS A 355 0.17 -12.90 -5.58
N ALA A 356 0.88 -13.03 -6.70
CA ALA A 356 0.75 -14.20 -7.59
C ALA A 356 2.11 -14.79 -7.97
N LEU A 357 2.18 -16.11 -8.18
CA LEU A 357 3.44 -16.83 -8.51
C LEU A 357 4.11 -16.40 -9.83
N HIS A 358 3.46 -15.57 -10.62
CA HIS A 358 4.03 -14.96 -11.82
C HIS A 358 4.51 -13.53 -11.58
N GLU A 359 4.59 -13.10 -10.32
CA GLU A 359 5.10 -11.79 -9.91
C GLU A 359 6.48 -11.54 -10.53
N HIS A 360 6.61 -10.39 -11.20
CA HIS A 360 7.85 -10.01 -11.85
C HIS A 360 7.95 -8.50 -12.06
N VAL A 361 9.18 -8.04 -12.26
CA VAL A 361 9.50 -6.67 -12.68
C VAL A 361 10.19 -6.68 -14.04
N ILE A 362 10.00 -5.60 -14.81
CA ILE A 362 10.68 -5.38 -16.09
C ILE A 362 12.02 -4.72 -15.82
N VAL A 363 13.11 -5.47 -15.98
CA VAL A 363 14.47 -5.05 -15.61
C VAL A 363 14.87 -3.74 -16.29
N ASP A 364 14.63 -3.61 -17.59
CA ASP A 364 14.96 -2.40 -18.36
C ASP A 364 14.22 -1.13 -17.92
N ARG A 365 13.15 -1.26 -17.11
CA ARG A 365 12.38 -0.14 -16.59
C ARG A 365 12.92 0.40 -15.27
N ILE A 366 13.65 -0.40 -14.52
CA ILE A 366 14.12 0.00 -13.18
C ILE A 366 15.00 1.27 -13.26
N PRO A 367 16.00 1.39 -14.17
CA PRO A 367 16.78 2.63 -14.31
C PRO A 367 15.93 3.87 -14.65
N ASP A 368 14.88 3.71 -15.44
CA ASP A 368 13.98 4.81 -15.79
C ASP A 368 13.14 5.25 -14.59
N ARG A 369 12.68 4.28 -13.75
CA ARG A 369 11.97 4.56 -12.50
C ARG A 369 12.86 5.27 -11.48
N VAL A 370 14.11 4.84 -11.32
CA VAL A 370 15.09 5.54 -10.49
C VAL A 370 15.28 6.99 -10.97
N ALA A 371 15.42 7.20 -12.29
CA ALA A 371 15.59 8.53 -12.86
C ALA A 371 14.35 9.40 -12.69
N LEU A 372 13.16 8.84 -12.74
CA LEU A 372 11.89 9.54 -12.47
C LEU A 372 11.86 10.04 -11.03
N VAL A 373 12.07 9.18 -10.04
CA VAL A 373 12.09 9.57 -8.63
C VAL A 373 13.20 10.59 -8.35
N ALA A 374 14.40 10.39 -8.90
CA ALA A 374 15.51 11.34 -8.75
C ALA A 374 15.17 12.72 -9.35
N GLY A 375 14.56 12.76 -10.53
CA GLY A 375 14.13 14.02 -11.14
C GLY A 375 13.07 14.74 -10.31
N ILE A 376 12.06 14.03 -9.81
CA ILE A 376 11.05 14.60 -8.90
C ILE A 376 11.72 15.20 -7.65
N LEU A 377 12.66 14.47 -7.04
CA LEU A 377 13.40 14.97 -5.88
C LEU A 377 14.20 16.24 -6.20
N THR A 378 14.84 16.31 -7.39
CA THR A 378 15.59 17.52 -7.82
C THR A 378 14.66 18.72 -7.98
N GLU A 379 13.53 18.56 -8.65
CA GLU A 379 12.55 19.66 -8.82
C GLU A 379 11.98 20.13 -7.47
N LEU A 380 11.71 19.20 -6.55
CA LEU A 380 11.28 19.53 -5.20
C LEU A 380 12.40 20.23 -4.39
N ALA A 381 13.68 20.00 -4.67
CA ALA A 381 14.79 20.72 -4.06
C ALA A 381 14.91 22.15 -4.58
N GLU A 382 14.72 22.36 -5.90
CA GLU A 382 14.92 23.65 -6.58
C GLU A 382 13.75 24.63 -6.39
N GLY A 383 12.53 24.13 -6.28
CA GLY A 383 11.30 24.95 -6.14
C GLY A 383 11.25 25.87 -4.92
N GLN A 384 12.27 25.89 -4.07
CA GLN A 384 12.45 26.89 -3.02
C GLN A 384 13.23 28.15 -3.48
N SER A 385 13.92 28.09 -4.61
CA SER A 385 14.75 29.21 -5.10
C SER A 385 13.96 30.26 -5.88
N GLY A 386 12.70 29.96 -6.25
CA GLY A 386 11.81 30.83 -7.01
C GLY A 386 10.54 31.17 -6.23
N GLY A 387 10.68 31.92 -5.12
CA GLY A 387 9.52 32.57 -4.53
C GLY A 387 8.88 33.48 -5.58
N ARG A 388 7.71 33.08 -6.10
CA ARG A 388 6.87 34.02 -6.88
C ARG A 388 6.55 35.20 -5.97
N ALA A 389 7.22 36.34 -6.27
CA ALA A 389 6.92 37.62 -5.71
C ALA A 389 5.52 38.10 -6.09
#